data_fc690cc34b34d35d72d13f30c70a10c7
#
_entry.id   fc690cc34b34d35d72d13f30c70a10c7
#
_cell.length_a   1.000
_cell.length_b   1.000
_cell.length_c   1.000
_cell.angle_alpha   90.00
_cell.angle_beta   90.00
_cell.angle_gamma   90.00
#
_symmetry.space_group_name_H-M   'P 1'
#
loop_
_entity.id
_entity.type
_entity.pdbx_description
1 polymer ?
#
loop_
_entity_poly.entity_id
_entity_poly.type
_entity_poly.pdbx_seq_one_letter_code
_entity_poly.pdbx_strand_id
1 'polypeptide(L)'
;MYRYAPMAPRKVRLVTQLISGRPVQDAIDLLRFANKRAATLVTKVLKAAIADADSHEADTESLYVSEACVDGAGWRMGTKRFIEKDRGRAHSIRKDACHIRVTVAKA
;
A
#
# COMPACT_ATOMS: atom_id res chain seq x y z
N MET A 1 -2.24 -6.26 -6.58
CA MET A 1 -1.39 -5.08 -6.77
C MET A 1 -2.22 -3.83 -6.93
N TYR A 2 -1.90 -2.79 -6.22
CA TYR A 2 -2.55 -1.49 -6.37
C TYR A 2 -1.61 -0.56 -7.12
N ARG A 3 -1.95 -0.23 -8.35
CA ARG A 3 -1.13 0.67 -9.17
C ARG A 3 -1.57 2.11 -8.95
N TYR A 4 -0.59 3.00 -8.90
CA TYR A 4 -0.81 4.45 -8.76
C TYR A 4 -1.65 4.81 -7.52
N ALA A 5 -1.36 4.18 -6.40
CA ALA A 5 -2.00 4.53 -5.15
C ALA A 5 -1.65 5.99 -4.77
N PRO A 6 -2.65 6.78 -4.34
CA PRO A 6 -2.46 8.21 -4.12
C PRO A 6 -1.79 8.53 -2.78
N MET A 7 -0.64 7.94 -2.52
CA MET A 7 0.14 8.18 -1.30
C MET A 7 1.63 8.09 -1.59
N ALA A 8 2.42 8.77 -0.77
CA ALA A 8 3.87 8.68 -0.86
C ALA A 8 4.34 7.27 -0.48
N PRO A 9 5.30 6.67 -1.22
CA PRO A 9 5.81 5.33 -0.91
C PRO A 9 6.30 5.19 0.53
N ARG A 10 6.94 6.21 1.06
CA ARG A 10 7.49 6.22 2.42
C ARG A 10 6.43 5.94 3.48
N LYS A 11 5.25 6.56 3.34
CA LYS A 11 4.15 6.38 4.30
C LYS A 11 3.54 4.98 4.22
N VAL A 12 3.43 4.46 3.01
CA VAL A 12 2.88 3.11 2.80
C VAL A 12 3.83 2.04 3.30
N ARG A 13 5.14 2.24 3.16
CA ARG A 13 6.14 1.29 3.66
C ARG A 13 6.08 1.08 5.16
N LEU A 14 5.71 2.10 5.91
CA LEU A 14 5.53 1.95 7.36
C LEU A 14 4.46 0.92 7.68
N VAL A 15 3.41 0.86 6.88
CA VAL A 15 2.31 -0.10 7.07
C VAL A 15 2.67 -1.48 6.53
N THR A 16 3.28 -1.57 5.36
CA THR A 16 3.64 -2.86 4.77
C THR A 16 4.66 -3.63 5.61
N GLN A 17 5.56 -2.93 6.29
CA GLN A 17 6.52 -3.56 7.19
C GLN A 17 5.85 -4.24 8.39
N LEU A 18 4.68 -3.76 8.81
CA LEU A 18 3.95 -4.36 9.92
C LEU A 18 3.38 -5.73 9.59
N ILE A 19 3.00 -5.95 8.34
CA ILE A 19 2.30 -7.18 7.93
C ILE A 19 3.21 -8.22 7.27
N SER A 20 4.41 -7.85 6.88
CA SER A 20 5.32 -8.77 6.20
C SER A 20 5.68 -9.96 7.09
N GLY A 21 5.56 -11.17 6.56
CA GLY A 21 5.87 -12.39 7.29
C GLY A 21 4.81 -12.88 8.26
N ARG A 22 3.67 -12.21 8.37
CA ARG A 22 2.61 -12.59 9.29
C ARG A 22 1.53 -13.42 8.61
N PRO A 23 0.82 -14.29 9.37
CA PRO A 23 -0.38 -14.94 8.84
C PRO A 23 -1.39 -13.90 8.37
N VAL A 24 -2.15 -14.22 7.33
CA VAL A 24 -3.09 -13.23 6.74
C VAL A 24 -4.11 -12.73 7.74
N GLN A 25 -4.59 -13.57 8.63
CA GLN A 25 -5.57 -13.14 9.64
C GLN A 25 -4.97 -12.12 10.60
N ASP A 26 -3.75 -12.36 11.07
CA ASP A 26 -3.05 -11.41 11.94
C ASP A 26 -2.76 -10.10 11.21
N ALA A 27 -2.41 -10.18 9.93
CA ALA A 27 -2.16 -9.00 9.11
C ALA A 27 -3.43 -8.14 8.98
N ILE A 28 -4.58 -8.76 8.73
CA ILE A 28 -5.85 -8.04 8.66
C ILE A 28 -6.17 -7.36 9.98
N ASP A 29 -5.98 -8.06 11.09
CA ASP A 29 -6.26 -7.50 12.42
C ASP A 29 -5.35 -6.32 12.74
N LEU A 30 -4.07 -6.42 12.42
CA LEU A 30 -3.13 -5.32 12.60
C LEU A 30 -3.51 -4.10 11.77
N LEU A 31 -3.90 -4.30 10.53
CA LEU A 31 -4.31 -3.20 9.64
C LEU A 31 -5.58 -2.52 10.14
N ARG A 32 -6.49 -3.29 10.74
CA ARG A 32 -7.73 -2.75 11.30
C ARG A 32 -7.45 -1.75 12.43
N PHE A 33 -6.46 -2.03 13.25
CA PHE A 33 -6.10 -1.19 14.38
C PHE A 33 -5.04 -0.13 14.07
N ALA A 34 -4.45 -0.18 12.88
CA ALA A 34 -3.48 0.82 12.46
C ALA A 34 -4.18 2.14 12.14
N ASN A 35 -3.85 3.18 12.89
CA ASN A 35 -4.45 4.50 12.69
C ASN A 35 -3.71 5.28 11.60
N LYS A 36 -3.69 4.73 10.38
CA LYS A 36 -3.02 5.33 9.23
C LYS A 36 -3.88 5.17 7.99
N ARG A 37 -3.92 6.22 7.17
CA ARG A 37 -4.63 6.20 5.90
C ARG A 37 -4.13 5.10 4.97
N ALA A 38 -2.82 4.86 4.98
CA ALA A 38 -2.20 3.82 4.15
C ALA A 38 -2.74 2.42 4.48
N ALA A 39 -3.16 2.18 5.72
CA ALA A 39 -3.70 0.88 6.13
C ALA A 39 -4.94 0.50 5.32
N THR A 40 -5.79 1.45 4.98
CA THR A 40 -6.98 1.21 4.15
C THR A 40 -6.59 0.71 2.75
N LEU A 41 -5.60 1.33 2.14
CA LEU A 41 -5.12 0.95 0.81
C LEU A 41 -4.45 -0.43 0.83
N VAL A 42 -3.62 -0.69 1.82
CA VAL A 42 -2.94 -1.98 1.98
C VAL A 42 -3.94 -3.10 2.26
N THR A 43 -4.98 -2.81 3.05
CA THR A 43 -6.06 -3.78 3.32
C THR A 43 -6.77 -4.20 2.04
N LYS A 44 -7.04 -3.28 1.14
CA LYS A 44 -7.65 -3.61 -0.16
C LYS A 44 -6.77 -4.55 -0.97
N VAL A 45 -5.47 -4.28 -1.02
CA VAL A 45 -4.52 -5.13 -1.76
C VAL A 45 -4.43 -6.52 -1.13
N LEU A 46 -4.37 -6.58 0.20
CA LEU A 46 -4.30 -7.86 0.92
C LEU A 46 -5.56 -8.70 0.70
N LYS A 47 -6.73 -8.10 0.79
CA LYS A 47 -7.99 -8.80 0.54
C LYS A 47 -8.08 -9.31 -0.89
N ALA A 48 -7.61 -8.53 -1.86
CA ALA A 48 -7.56 -8.97 -3.26
C ALA A 48 -6.62 -10.16 -3.44
N ALA A 49 -5.46 -10.16 -2.76
CA ALA A 49 -4.53 -11.28 -2.82
C ALA A 49 -5.13 -12.55 -2.20
N ILE A 50 -5.84 -12.42 -1.08
CA ILE A 50 -6.53 -13.54 -0.43
C ILE A 50 -7.62 -14.10 -1.35
N ALA A 51 -8.41 -13.25 -1.96
CA ALA A 51 -9.45 -13.67 -2.90
C ALA A 51 -8.88 -14.38 -4.12
N ASP A 52 -7.74 -13.91 -4.63
CA ASP A 52 -7.04 -14.55 -5.74
C ASP A 52 -6.54 -15.95 -5.33
N ALA A 53 -5.97 -16.10 -4.15
CA ALA A 53 -5.54 -17.39 -3.62
C ALA A 53 -6.73 -18.35 -3.44
N ASP A 54 -7.86 -17.84 -2.93
CA ASP A 54 -9.07 -18.62 -2.76
C ASP A 54 -9.61 -19.13 -4.10
N SER A 55 -9.53 -18.31 -5.15
CA SER A 55 -9.94 -18.73 -6.50
C SER A 55 -9.08 -19.84 -7.07
N HIS A 56 -7.86 -20.01 -6.58
CA HIS A 56 -6.97 -21.12 -6.92
C HIS A 56 -7.09 -22.29 -5.94
N GLU A 57 -8.17 -22.34 -5.18
CA GLU A 57 -8.49 -23.40 -4.23
C GLU A 57 -7.45 -23.56 -3.10
N ALA A 58 -6.72 -22.51 -2.78
CA ALA A 58 -5.78 -22.52 -1.66
C ALA A 58 -6.55 -22.40 -0.33
N ASP A 59 -6.05 -23.07 0.70
CA ASP A 59 -6.58 -22.95 2.05
C ASP A 59 -6.21 -21.57 2.63
N THR A 60 -7.18 -20.69 2.74
CA THR A 60 -6.95 -19.33 3.20
C THR A 60 -6.51 -19.25 4.66
N GLU A 61 -6.77 -20.28 5.47
CA GLU A 61 -6.35 -20.31 6.87
C GLU A 61 -4.85 -20.54 7.01
N SER A 62 -4.22 -21.18 6.02
CA SER A 62 -2.79 -21.48 6.04
C SER A 62 -1.94 -20.44 5.32
N LEU A 63 -2.53 -19.40 4.77
CA LEU A 63 -1.81 -18.37 4.04
C LEU A 63 -1.07 -17.39 4.97
N TYR A 64 0.08 -16.93 4.52
CA TYR A 64 0.80 -15.87 5.20
C TYR A 64 1.27 -14.83 4.17
N VAL A 65 1.57 -13.64 4.63
CA VAL A 65 2.11 -12.57 3.78
C VAL A 65 3.60 -12.83 3.57
N SER A 66 3.94 -13.33 2.41
CA SER A 66 5.34 -13.63 2.09
C SER A 66 6.13 -12.39 1.75
N GLU A 67 5.49 -11.44 1.11
CA GLU A 67 6.13 -10.20 0.68
C GLU A 67 5.11 -9.08 0.60
N ALA A 68 5.50 -7.91 1.08
CA ALA A 68 4.72 -6.68 0.92
C ALA A 68 5.68 -5.59 0.49
N CYS A 69 5.57 -5.16 -0.77
CA CYS A 69 6.47 -4.21 -1.40
C CYS A 69 5.74 -2.94 -1.79
N VAL A 70 6.49 -1.84 -1.76
CA VAL A 70 6.00 -0.55 -2.24
C VAL A 70 7.04 0.02 -3.18
N ASP A 71 6.62 0.24 -4.42
CA ASP A 71 7.48 0.83 -5.45
C ASP A 71 7.03 2.26 -5.76
N GLY A 72 7.96 3.14 -6.05
CA GLY A 72 7.63 4.49 -6.47
C GLY A 72 6.98 4.50 -7.84
N ALA A 73 5.92 5.27 -8.01
CA ALA A 73 5.19 5.39 -9.27
C ALA A 73 5.32 6.80 -9.88
N GLY A 74 6.24 7.62 -9.38
CA GLY A 74 6.40 8.99 -9.81
C GLY A 74 5.37 9.90 -9.18
N TRP A 75 4.86 10.86 -9.95
CA TRP A 75 3.93 11.85 -9.44
C TRP A 75 2.48 11.45 -9.70
N ARG A 76 1.60 11.83 -8.78
CA ARG A 76 0.16 11.69 -9.00
C ARG A 76 -0.25 12.59 -10.17
N MET A 77 -1.02 12.04 -11.09
CA MET A 77 -1.53 12.81 -12.22
C MET A 77 -2.38 13.98 -11.73
N GLY A 78 -2.17 15.15 -12.35
CA GLY A 78 -2.92 16.34 -12.02
C GLY A 78 -2.56 16.99 -10.69
N THR A 79 -1.53 16.50 -10.00
CA THR A 79 -1.15 17.04 -8.69
C THR A 79 0.03 17.99 -8.71
N LYS A 80 0.55 18.30 -9.89
CA LYS A 80 1.56 19.34 -10.00
C LYS A 80 0.90 20.68 -9.68
N ARG A 81 1.32 21.29 -8.59
CA ARG A 81 0.78 22.56 -8.11
C ARG A 81 1.90 23.53 -7.88
N PHE A 82 1.54 24.82 -7.87
CA PHE A 82 2.47 25.90 -7.58
C PHE A 82 2.03 26.61 -6.32
N ILE A 83 2.97 26.87 -5.43
CA ILE A 83 2.76 27.72 -4.27
C ILE A 83 3.59 29.00 -4.49
N GLU A 84 2.95 30.12 -4.29
CA GLU A 84 3.63 31.40 -4.27
C GLU A 84 4.48 31.50 -3.00
N LYS A 85 5.78 31.78 -3.17
CA LYS A 85 6.72 31.95 -2.06
C LYS A 85 7.65 33.12 -2.37
N ASP A 86 8.14 33.76 -1.32
CA ASP A 86 9.21 34.75 -1.38
C ASP A 86 9.11 35.73 -2.57
N ARG A 87 8.44 36.85 -2.40
CA ARG A 87 8.32 37.90 -3.40
C ARG A 87 7.60 37.46 -4.69
N GLY A 88 6.61 36.60 -4.56
CA GLY A 88 5.80 36.19 -5.70
C GLY A 88 6.37 35.09 -6.57
N ARG A 89 7.45 34.44 -6.16
CA ARG A 89 7.98 33.29 -6.89
C ARG A 89 7.09 32.07 -6.69
N ALA A 90 6.76 31.40 -7.77
CA ALA A 90 5.97 30.18 -7.73
C ALA A 90 6.90 28.98 -7.53
N HIS A 91 6.54 28.11 -6.58
CA HIS A 91 7.24 26.85 -6.37
C HIS A 91 6.29 25.69 -6.73
N SER A 92 6.80 24.72 -7.50
CA SER A 92 6.00 23.57 -7.87
C SER A 92 5.87 22.60 -6.69
N ILE A 93 4.64 22.12 -6.44
CA ILE A 93 4.36 21.06 -5.50
C ILE A 93 3.97 19.83 -6.29
N ARG A 94 4.59 18.71 -5.98
CA ARG A 94 4.30 17.42 -6.60
C ARG A 94 4.02 16.42 -5.52
N LYS A 95 2.95 15.65 -5.70
CA LYS A 95 2.60 14.58 -4.78
C LYS A 95 2.98 13.25 -5.40
N ASP A 96 3.64 12.42 -4.62
CA ASP A 96 4.08 11.12 -5.08
C ASP A 96 2.94 10.12 -5.12
N ALA A 97 3.08 9.15 -6.00
CA ALA A 97 2.23 7.98 -6.05
C ALA A 97 3.10 6.74 -5.85
N CYS A 98 2.48 5.62 -5.56
CA CYS A 98 3.20 4.36 -5.39
C CYS A 98 2.42 3.19 -5.95
N HIS A 99 3.12 2.09 -6.17
CA HIS A 99 2.52 0.79 -6.48
C HIS A 99 2.67 -0.09 -5.25
N ILE A 100 1.57 -0.65 -4.80
CA ILE A 100 1.56 -1.54 -3.64
C ILE A 100 1.38 -2.97 -4.13
N ARG A 101 2.29 -3.84 -3.73
CA ARG A 101 2.23 -5.25 -4.08
C ARG A 101 2.29 -6.10 -2.83
N VAL A 102 1.32 -6.96 -2.65
CA VAL A 102 1.28 -7.92 -1.55
C VAL A 102 1.19 -9.32 -2.14
N THR A 103 2.09 -10.18 -1.72
CA THR A 103 2.11 -11.57 -2.13
C THR A 103 1.80 -12.45 -0.93
N VAL A 104 0.86 -13.36 -1.09
CA VAL A 104 0.52 -14.36 -0.07
C VAL A 104 1.02 -15.72 -0.54
N ALA A 105 1.43 -16.54 0.40
CA ALA A 105 1.94 -17.86 0.13
C ALA A 105 1.38 -18.87 1.13
N LYS A 106 1.40 -20.12 0.74
CA LYS A 106 0.98 -21.21 1.59
C LYS A 106 2.10 -21.58 2.54
N ALA A 107 1.77 -21.68 3.81
CA ALA A 107 2.73 -22.10 4.83
C ALA A 107 3.10 -23.59 4.69
#